data_cdf84c58fa1e2244ca41c42866ea3690
#
_entry.id   cdf84c58fa1e2244ca41c42866ea3690
#
_cell.length_a   1.000
_cell.length_b   1.000
_cell.length_c   1.000
_cell.angle_alpha   90.00
_cell.angle_beta   90.00
_cell.angle_gamma   90.00
#
_symmetry.space_group_name_H-M   'P 1'
#
loop_
_entity.id
_entity.type
_entity.pdbx_description
1 polymer ?
#
loop_
_entity_poly.entity_id
_entity_poly.type
_entity_poly.pdbx_seq_one_letter_code
_entity_poly.pdbx_strand_id
1 'polypeptide(L)'
;MSSISEYMRDPEVSKVQMLCDKPERYAVRYEDGSAMLVDGDGNMIKSPLGQFDVVSKVEFIGRANGVPHFAFEGRDWATRNMPETGMFDADGHQKLFRDPRSAGIEGVDYIKWEFEKFEKMSNDPRNPRRDDPFLVDIDSPKQNMRIGR
;
A
#
# COMPACT_ATOMS: atom_id res chain seq x y z
N MET A 1 21.39 10.09 7.83
CA MET A 1 20.20 9.27 8.00
C MET A 1 19.17 10.00 8.85
N SER A 2 17.96 10.14 8.33
CA SER A 2 16.94 10.88 9.04
C SER A 2 16.21 9.96 10.01
N SER A 3 15.91 10.48 11.20
CA SER A 3 15.07 9.78 12.16
C SER A 3 13.63 10.28 12.04
N ILE A 4 12.70 9.59 12.69
CA ILE A 4 11.31 10.03 12.69
C ILE A 4 11.19 11.45 13.26
N SER A 5 11.91 11.76 14.33
CA SER A 5 11.84 13.09 14.92
C SER A 5 12.41 14.17 13.99
N GLU A 6 13.38 13.83 13.15
CA GLU A 6 13.92 14.78 12.17
C GLU A 6 12.88 15.11 11.10
N TYR A 7 12.12 14.09 10.64
CA TYR A 7 11.04 14.34 9.69
C TYR A 7 9.98 15.26 10.31
N MET A 8 9.68 15.08 11.58
CA MET A 8 8.68 15.90 12.26
C MET A 8 9.08 17.37 12.35
N ARG A 9 10.39 17.66 12.28
CA ARG A 9 10.90 19.03 12.32
C ARG A 9 11.18 19.62 10.95
N ASP A 10 11.08 18.81 9.90
CA ASP A 10 11.36 19.24 8.53
C ASP A 10 10.20 20.11 8.04
N PRO A 11 10.46 21.37 7.63
CA PRO A 11 9.36 22.23 7.16
C PRO A 11 8.68 21.76 5.88
N GLU A 12 9.34 20.86 5.09
CA GLU A 12 8.73 20.32 3.89
C GLU A 12 7.82 19.14 4.18
N VAL A 13 7.84 18.62 5.40
CA VAL A 13 6.99 17.49 5.81
C VAL A 13 5.73 18.06 6.45
N SER A 14 4.58 17.71 5.86
CA SER A 14 3.30 18.14 6.40
C SER A 14 2.83 17.27 7.56
N LYS A 15 3.19 15.97 7.52
CA LYS A 15 2.72 15.03 8.52
C LYS A 15 3.57 13.76 8.52
N VAL A 16 3.78 13.21 9.71
CA VAL A 16 4.34 11.86 9.86
C VAL A 16 3.22 11.00 10.43
N GLN A 17 2.71 10.09 9.63
CA GLN A 17 1.55 9.27 9.98
C GLN A 17 2.01 7.88 10.38
N MET A 18 1.72 7.47 11.62
CA MET A 18 2.02 6.11 12.03
C MET A 18 1.02 5.15 11.39
N LEU A 19 1.52 4.16 10.67
CA LEU A 19 0.68 3.16 10.00
C LEU A 19 0.51 1.91 10.84
N CYS A 20 1.57 1.46 11.49
CA CYS A 20 1.50 0.36 12.44
C CYS A 20 2.72 0.39 13.35
N ASP A 21 2.63 -0.33 14.48
CA ASP A 21 3.67 -0.31 15.50
C ASP A 21 4.50 -1.61 15.56
N LYS A 22 4.05 -2.67 14.94
CA LYS A 22 4.75 -3.97 14.97
C LYS A 22 4.72 -4.63 13.61
N PRO A 23 5.72 -4.41 12.77
CA PRO A 23 6.87 -3.50 12.94
C PRO A 23 6.46 -2.03 12.79
N GLU A 24 7.27 -1.13 13.30
CA GLU A 24 7.00 0.30 13.15
C GLU A 24 7.08 0.69 11.68
N ARG A 25 6.01 1.30 11.20
CA ARG A 25 5.95 1.82 9.83
C ARG A 25 5.22 3.16 9.85
N TYR A 26 5.78 4.11 9.12
CA TYR A 26 5.25 5.47 9.04
C TYR A 26 5.16 5.91 7.60
N ALA A 27 4.15 6.70 7.29
CA ALA A 27 4.08 7.42 6.03
C ALA A 27 4.52 8.85 6.29
N VAL A 28 5.61 9.28 5.65
CA VAL A 28 6.08 10.65 5.73
C VAL A 28 5.41 11.40 4.58
N ARG A 29 4.52 12.35 4.94
CA ARG A 29 3.72 13.11 3.98
C ARG A 29 4.35 14.47 3.78
N TYR A 30 4.57 14.86 2.54
CA TYR A 30 5.21 16.13 2.20
C TYR A 30 4.21 17.18 1.79
N GLU A 31 4.63 18.46 1.88
CA GLU A 31 3.75 19.59 1.55
C GLU A 31 3.32 19.60 0.09
N ASP A 32 4.12 19.00 -0.80
CA ASP A 32 3.75 18.90 -2.22
C ASP A 32 2.77 17.77 -2.51
N GLY A 33 2.39 16.99 -1.49
CA GLY A 33 1.44 15.90 -1.63
C GLY A 33 2.08 14.53 -1.77
N SER A 34 3.38 14.47 -2.00
CA SER A 34 4.07 13.17 -2.11
C SER A 34 4.22 12.52 -0.74
N ALA A 35 4.58 11.24 -0.76
CA ALA A 35 4.74 10.48 0.48
C ALA A 35 5.76 9.37 0.29
N MET A 36 6.31 8.88 1.40
CA MET A 36 7.16 7.70 1.38
C MET A 36 6.94 6.86 2.62
N LEU A 37 7.29 5.59 2.52
CA LEU A 37 7.21 4.66 3.64
C LEU A 37 8.57 4.60 4.33
N VAL A 38 8.58 4.70 5.65
CA VAL A 38 9.82 4.58 6.43
C VAL A 38 9.60 3.63 7.61
N ASP A 39 10.70 3.08 8.13
CA ASP A 39 10.67 2.26 9.33
C ASP A 39 10.81 3.14 10.59
N GLY A 40 10.92 2.49 11.77
CA GLY A 40 11.03 3.21 13.03
C GLY A 40 12.32 4.02 13.19
N ASP A 41 13.36 3.67 12.43
CA ASP A 41 14.62 4.41 12.45
C ASP A 41 14.67 5.53 11.42
N GLY A 42 13.59 5.69 10.64
CA GLY A 42 13.52 6.72 9.61
C GLY A 42 14.09 6.31 8.26
N ASN A 43 14.46 5.04 8.10
CA ASN A 43 15.00 4.55 6.83
C ASN A 43 13.87 4.30 5.84
N MET A 44 14.06 4.78 4.60
CA MET A 44 13.06 4.61 3.56
C MET A 44 12.91 3.14 3.18
N ILE A 45 11.67 2.72 3.02
CA ILE A 45 11.34 1.41 2.48
C ILE A 45 10.68 1.65 1.13
N LYS A 46 11.25 1.07 0.07
CA LYS A 46 10.67 1.23 -1.26
C LYS A 46 9.24 0.69 -1.28
N SER A 47 8.32 1.50 -1.78
CA SER A 47 6.91 1.16 -1.79
C SER A 47 6.20 1.86 -2.95
N PRO A 48 4.95 1.46 -3.25
CA PRO A 48 4.18 2.17 -4.28
C PRO A 48 3.97 3.65 -4.00
N LEU A 49 4.04 4.08 -2.72
CA LEU A 49 3.84 5.50 -2.37
C LEU A 49 4.80 6.41 -3.12
N GLY A 50 6.04 5.96 -3.33
CA GLY A 50 7.05 6.77 -4.00
C GLY A 50 6.85 6.93 -5.50
N GLN A 51 5.85 6.24 -6.07
CA GLN A 51 5.60 6.27 -7.50
C GLN A 51 4.62 7.36 -7.92
N PHE A 52 4.00 8.04 -6.96
CA PHE A 52 2.94 9.01 -7.25
C PHE A 52 3.37 10.42 -6.95
N ASP A 53 2.89 11.36 -7.76
CA ASP A 53 3.10 12.78 -7.51
C ASP A 53 2.37 13.23 -6.25
N VAL A 54 1.18 12.68 -6.03
CA VAL A 54 0.37 12.99 -4.84
C VAL A 54 -0.17 11.69 -4.27
N VAL A 55 -0.03 11.53 -2.96
CA VAL A 55 -0.67 10.42 -2.22
C VAL A 55 -1.76 11.05 -1.37
N SER A 56 -3.01 10.81 -1.74
CA SER A 56 -4.15 11.42 -1.05
C SER A 56 -4.56 10.65 0.19
N LYS A 57 -4.24 9.34 0.23
CA LYS A 57 -4.65 8.51 1.35
C LYS A 57 -3.70 7.32 1.50
N VAL A 58 -3.39 6.96 2.73
CA VAL A 58 -2.72 5.71 3.06
C VAL A 58 -3.19 5.31 4.45
N GLU A 59 -3.55 4.03 4.64
CA GLU A 59 -4.04 3.59 5.94
C GLU A 59 -3.82 2.10 6.15
N PHE A 60 -3.68 1.72 7.42
CA PHE A 60 -3.57 0.32 7.82
C PHE A 60 -4.94 -0.35 7.64
N ILE A 61 -4.95 -1.54 7.02
CA ILE A 61 -6.22 -2.26 6.78
C ILE A 61 -6.27 -3.63 7.43
N GLY A 62 -5.16 -4.13 7.97
CA GLY A 62 -5.17 -5.41 8.67
C GLY A 62 -3.92 -6.21 8.41
N ARG A 63 -3.92 -7.46 8.89
CA ARG A 63 -2.80 -8.38 8.74
C ARG A 63 -3.26 -9.62 7.99
N ALA A 64 -2.47 -10.04 7.02
CA ALA A 64 -2.67 -11.30 6.34
C ALA A 64 -1.45 -12.17 6.64
N ASN A 65 -1.68 -13.33 7.22
CA ASN A 65 -0.61 -14.22 7.68
C ASN A 65 0.38 -13.51 8.61
N GLY A 66 -0.16 -12.64 9.48
CA GLY A 66 0.65 -11.90 10.43
C GLY A 66 1.36 -10.68 9.88
N VAL A 67 1.28 -10.43 8.59
CA VAL A 67 1.98 -9.31 7.94
C VAL A 67 1.04 -8.14 7.77
N PRO A 68 1.41 -6.94 8.27
CA PRO A 68 0.57 -5.75 8.10
C PRO A 68 0.44 -5.35 6.63
N HIS A 69 -0.74 -4.89 6.27
CA HIS A 69 -1.04 -4.41 4.92
C HIS A 69 -1.67 -3.03 4.99
N PHE A 70 -1.41 -2.22 3.97
CA PHE A 70 -1.86 -0.84 3.92
C PHE A 70 -2.50 -0.55 2.57
N ALA A 71 -3.64 0.14 2.59
CA ALA A 71 -4.29 0.61 1.37
C ALA A 71 -3.83 2.03 1.07
N PHE A 72 -3.80 2.40 -0.21
CA PHE A 72 -3.39 3.74 -0.61
C PHE A 72 -4.21 4.22 -1.79
N GLU A 73 -4.23 5.55 -1.94
CA GLU A 73 -4.74 6.20 -3.13
C GLU A 73 -3.71 7.23 -3.56
N GLY A 74 -3.27 7.14 -4.81
CA GLY A 74 -2.27 8.04 -5.37
C GLY A 74 -2.71 8.60 -6.71
N ARG A 75 -2.08 9.70 -7.12
CA ARG A 75 -2.38 10.38 -8.37
C ARG A 75 -1.11 10.85 -9.03
N ASP A 76 -1.10 10.80 -10.36
CA ASP A 76 0.00 11.30 -11.18
C ASP A 76 -0.50 12.34 -12.15
N TRP A 77 0.33 13.35 -12.39
CA TRP A 77 0.00 14.36 -13.39
C TRP A 77 -0.05 13.75 -14.80
N ALA A 78 0.77 12.72 -15.04
CA ALA A 78 0.82 12.05 -16.34
C ALA A 78 -0.49 11.37 -16.70
N THR A 79 -1.27 10.96 -15.71
CA THR A 79 -2.56 10.32 -15.92
C THR A 79 -3.72 11.28 -15.71
N ARG A 80 -3.46 12.58 -15.84
CA ARG A 80 -4.43 13.64 -15.64
C ARG A 80 -5.03 13.61 -14.24
N ASN A 81 -4.20 13.21 -13.29
CA ASN A 81 -4.58 13.22 -11.88
C ASN A 81 -5.75 12.27 -11.56
N MET A 82 -5.89 11.20 -12.34
CA MET A 82 -6.89 10.17 -12.03
C MET A 82 -6.39 9.33 -10.87
N PRO A 83 -7.24 9.06 -9.88
CA PRO A 83 -6.79 8.31 -8.71
C PRO A 83 -6.56 6.83 -9.03
N GLU A 84 -5.49 6.28 -8.48
CA GLU A 84 -5.17 4.87 -8.54
C GLU A 84 -5.11 4.35 -7.12
N THR A 85 -5.64 3.17 -6.88
CA THR A 85 -5.69 2.60 -5.55
C THR A 85 -5.03 1.23 -5.53
N GLY A 86 -4.56 0.82 -4.37
CA GLY A 86 -3.92 -0.46 -4.24
C GLY A 86 -3.58 -0.77 -2.80
N MET A 87 -2.74 -1.80 -2.64
CA MET A 87 -2.37 -2.30 -1.34
C MET A 87 -0.90 -2.74 -1.38
N PHE A 88 -0.19 -2.50 -0.28
CA PHE A 88 1.19 -2.98 -0.13
C PHE A 88 1.38 -3.50 1.29
N ASP A 89 2.41 -4.32 1.49
CA ASP A 89 2.69 -4.88 2.80
C ASP A 89 3.74 -4.06 3.55
N ALA A 90 4.07 -4.49 4.78
CA ALA A 90 5.01 -3.76 5.63
C ALA A 90 6.42 -3.66 5.05
N ASP A 91 6.78 -4.51 4.10
CA ASP A 91 8.06 -4.46 3.42
C ASP A 91 8.00 -3.64 2.14
N GLY A 92 6.86 -3.03 1.85
CA GLY A 92 6.68 -2.18 0.69
C GLY A 92 6.28 -2.92 -0.58
N HIS A 93 6.07 -4.21 -0.51
CA HIS A 93 5.71 -5.00 -1.69
C HIS A 93 4.26 -4.74 -2.08
N GLN A 94 4.06 -4.31 -3.31
CA GLN A 94 2.72 -4.07 -3.82
C GLN A 94 1.99 -5.41 -3.99
N LYS A 95 0.78 -5.49 -3.43
CA LYS A 95 -0.01 -6.72 -3.45
C LYS A 95 -1.21 -6.65 -4.38
N LEU A 96 -1.80 -5.49 -4.48
CA LEU A 96 -2.99 -5.29 -5.30
C LEU A 96 -2.94 -3.87 -5.85
N PHE A 97 -3.38 -3.72 -7.10
CA PHE A 97 -3.40 -2.42 -7.74
C PHE A 97 -4.61 -2.34 -8.64
N ARG A 98 -5.37 -1.27 -8.53
CA ARG A 98 -6.60 -1.11 -9.30
C ARG A 98 -6.65 0.25 -9.96
N ASP A 99 -6.98 0.23 -11.23
CA ASP A 99 -7.37 1.42 -11.96
C ASP A 99 -8.84 1.65 -11.62
N PRO A 100 -9.20 2.83 -11.14
CA PRO A 100 -10.58 3.10 -10.74
C PRO A 100 -11.59 2.89 -11.86
N ARG A 101 -11.14 2.95 -13.10
CA ARG A 101 -12.02 2.74 -14.25
C ARG A 101 -12.47 1.29 -14.40
N SER A 102 -11.82 0.36 -13.72
CA SER A 102 -12.12 -1.07 -13.86
C SER A 102 -12.95 -1.62 -12.70
N ALA A 103 -13.32 -0.78 -11.75
CA ALA A 103 -14.02 -1.22 -10.55
C ALA A 103 -15.36 -0.50 -10.40
N GLY A 104 -16.38 -1.26 -10.02
CA GLY A 104 -17.68 -0.66 -9.70
C GLY A 104 -17.71 -0.04 -8.33
N ILE A 105 -16.82 -0.50 -7.45
CA ILE A 105 -16.60 0.09 -6.13
C ILE A 105 -15.27 0.80 -6.20
N GLU A 106 -15.24 2.08 -5.84
CA GLU A 106 -14.06 2.90 -6.04
C GLU A 106 -13.23 3.07 -4.77
N GLY A 107 -11.96 3.39 -4.99
CA GLY A 107 -11.07 3.88 -3.97
C GLY A 107 -10.63 2.83 -2.97
N VAL A 108 -10.23 3.33 -1.81
CA VAL A 108 -9.68 2.53 -0.74
C VAL A 108 -10.72 1.55 -0.20
N ASP A 109 -12.00 1.88 -0.27
CA ASP A 109 -13.06 1.00 0.21
C ASP A 109 -13.09 -0.33 -0.57
N TYR A 110 -12.85 -0.27 -1.88
CA TYR A 110 -12.77 -1.48 -2.68
C TYR A 110 -11.58 -2.34 -2.23
N ILE A 111 -10.45 -1.69 -1.98
CA ILE A 111 -9.25 -2.40 -1.54
C ILE A 111 -9.49 -3.08 -0.19
N LYS A 112 -10.17 -2.41 0.74
CA LYS A 112 -10.51 -2.99 2.03
C LYS A 112 -11.41 -4.21 1.88
N TRP A 113 -12.37 -4.13 0.98
CA TRP A 113 -13.30 -5.23 0.72
C TRP A 113 -12.56 -6.45 0.16
N GLU A 114 -11.66 -6.22 -0.81
CA GLU A 114 -10.83 -7.29 -1.35
C GLU A 114 -9.94 -7.90 -0.26
N PHE A 115 -9.35 -7.04 0.58
CA PHE A 115 -8.48 -7.51 1.64
C PHE A 115 -9.21 -8.43 2.62
N GLU A 116 -10.45 -8.12 2.96
CA GLU A 116 -11.22 -8.95 3.90
C GLU A 116 -11.35 -10.39 3.38
N LYS A 117 -11.56 -10.55 2.08
CA LYS A 117 -11.64 -11.88 1.49
C LYS A 117 -10.31 -12.61 1.58
N PHE A 118 -9.24 -11.93 1.24
CA PHE A 118 -7.91 -12.55 1.27
C PHE A 118 -7.41 -12.79 2.69
N GLU A 119 -7.81 -11.95 3.63
CA GLU A 119 -7.46 -12.16 5.02
C GLU A 119 -8.02 -13.48 5.53
N LYS A 120 -9.24 -13.78 5.19
CA LYS A 120 -9.86 -15.06 5.58
C LYS A 120 -9.11 -16.23 4.98
N MET A 121 -8.73 -16.14 3.71
CA MET A 121 -7.97 -17.18 3.04
C MET A 121 -6.59 -17.36 3.67
N SER A 122 -5.93 -16.26 3.99
CA SER A 122 -4.59 -16.29 4.57
C SER A 122 -4.58 -16.95 5.95
N ASN A 123 -5.66 -16.78 6.71
CA ASN A 123 -5.73 -17.28 8.08
C ASN A 123 -6.35 -18.67 8.18
N ASP A 124 -6.75 -19.27 7.05
CA ASP A 124 -7.30 -20.63 7.03
C ASP A 124 -6.13 -21.61 6.92
N PRO A 125 -5.91 -22.47 7.95
CA PRO A 125 -4.78 -23.41 7.91
C PRO A 125 -4.88 -24.45 6.80
N ARG A 126 -6.05 -24.61 6.19
CA ARG A 126 -6.22 -25.56 5.08
C ARG A 126 -5.91 -24.94 3.73
N ASN A 127 -5.68 -23.62 3.69
CA ASN A 127 -5.40 -22.93 2.45
C ASN A 127 -3.91 -23.07 2.10
N PRO A 128 -3.56 -23.70 0.97
CA PRO A 128 -2.15 -23.85 0.60
C PRO A 128 -1.46 -22.53 0.26
N ARG A 129 -2.23 -21.48 0.01
CA ARG A 129 -1.69 -20.15 -0.33
C ARG A 129 -1.72 -19.19 0.86
N ARG A 130 -1.86 -19.72 2.07
CA ARG A 130 -1.99 -18.86 3.25
C ARG A 130 -0.76 -18.00 3.52
N ASP A 131 0.41 -18.38 3.00
CA ASP A 131 1.64 -17.61 3.22
C ASP A 131 1.65 -16.30 2.45
N ASP A 132 1.07 -16.28 1.26
CA ASP A 132 0.88 -15.04 0.52
C ASP A 132 -0.25 -15.23 -0.48
N PRO A 133 -1.50 -14.99 -0.08
CA PRO A 133 -2.64 -15.21 -0.97
C PRO A 133 -2.70 -14.27 -2.16
N PHE A 134 -1.91 -13.18 -2.14
CA PHE A 134 -1.91 -12.19 -3.22
C PHE A 134 -0.91 -12.48 -4.32
N LEU A 135 0.09 -13.32 -4.03
CA LEU A 135 1.23 -13.47 -4.95
C LEU A 135 0.82 -13.97 -6.33
N VAL A 136 -0.01 -15.00 -6.36
CA VAL A 136 -0.42 -15.60 -7.64
C VAL A 136 -1.31 -14.67 -8.45
N ASP A 137 -2.15 -13.90 -7.77
CA ASP A 137 -3.11 -13.03 -8.42
C ASP A 137 -2.46 -11.84 -9.12
N ILE A 138 -1.29 -11.45 -8.67
CA ILE A 138 -0.56 -10.33 -9.24
C ILE A 138 0.19 -10.74 -10.50
N ASP A 139 0.71 -11.96 -10.54
CA ASP A 139 1.55 -12.45 -11.64
C ASP A 139 0.77 -12.95 -12.81
N SER A 140 -0.39 -13.38 -12.65
CA SER A 140 -1.13 -13.92 -13.79
C SER A 140 -1.59 -12.81 -14.71
N PRO A 141 -0.73 -13.28 -15.16
CA PRO A 141 -1.20 -12.84 -16.04
C PRO A 141 -1.40 -12.85 -16.38
N LYS A 142 -0.96 -12.91 -16.20
CA LYS A 142 -1.19 -12.97 -16.43
C LYS A 142 -1.43 -12.95 -16.14
N GLN A 143 -0.85 -13.10 -16.17
CA GLN A 143 -1.23 -13.17 -15.96
C GLN A 143 -1.67 -12.94 -15.86
N ASN A 144 -1.09 -13.02 -16.24
CA ASN A 144 -1.68 -12.76 -16.27
C ASN A 144 -2.09 -12.58 -16.44
N MET A 145 -1.83 -12.62 -16.66
CA MET A 145 -2.41 -12.53 -16.83
C MET A 145 -2.66 -12.57 -17.15
N ARG A 146 -2.32 -12.76 -17.37
CA ARG A 146 -2.64 -12.89 -17.75
C ARG A 146 -3.09 -13.04 -17.98
N ILE A 147 -2.89 -13.07 -18.07
CA ILE A 147 -3.33 -13.31 -18.45
C ILE A 147 -3.60 -13.59 -18.85
N GLY A 148 -3.47 -13.66 -18.80
CA GLY A 148 -3.77 -14.09 -19.39
C GLY A 148 -3.47 -14.50 -19.68
N ARG A 149 -3.25 -14.92 -20.07
CA ARG A 149 -3.06 -15.45 -20.72
C ARG A 149 -3.28 -15.61 -21.22
#